data_886f1c1088a43ad0ba789709a6d3ddfb
#
_entry.id   886f1c1088a43ad0ba789709a6d3ddfb
#
_cell.length_a   1.000
_cell.length_b   1.000
_cell.length_c   1.000
_cell.angle_alpha   90.00
_cell.angle_beta   90.00
_cell.angle_gamma   90.00
#
_symmetry.space_group_name_H-M   'P 1'
#
loop_
_entity.id
_entity.type
_entity.pdbx_description
1 polymer ?
#
loop_
_entity_poly.entity_id
_entity_poly.type
_entity_poly.pdbx_seq_one_letter_code
_entity_poly.pdbx_strand_id
1 'polypeptide(L)'
;MLCYVVAYLDRVNIGIAKLNMLADLQFSEAAYGLGAGLFFIGYMLFEVPSNLIMHRVGARLWIARIMISWGLLSGVMAFVTTPWQFYTVRFLLGVAEAGFYPGVILYLTYWFPNRRRAKVTAIFQAGIPIAGLLGSPLSGWILERFHQVGGHAGWQWVFVLEALPTLPLAIGVLWILTDRVKDAKWLTPAQRQLIENDIAQDDHGREHMPLTGILRDMRICKIILMTFPAMMALYTLGFYLPTLIKDAGAVSGVQIGLLSAIPYCVAVVAMVLVGRSSDRHGERRWHLAGIMLVGAFGLVASVFAGQNLVLAVISLSIAAAGIISFSPIMWTLPTAFLGGATAAACIGAINSLANLGGFVSPYLIGWIRDTYHSTAPAIFIIAGALVAGALVALSFDPKKVNR
;
A
#
# COMPACT_ATOMS: atom_id res chain seq x y z
N MET A 1 3.46 -10.58 -8.43
CA MET A 1 4.08 -9.24 -8.36
C MET A 1 3.44 -8.27 -9.34
N LEU A 2 3.38 -8.54 -10.66
CA LEU A 2 2.79 -7.62 -11.66
C LEU A 2 1.38 -7.14 -11.28
N CYS A 3 0.48 -8.04 -10.87
CA CYS A 3 -0.87 -7.67 -10.43
C CYS A 3 -0.86 -6.66 -9.26
N TYR A 4 0.13 -6.74 -8.37
CA TYR A 4 0.24 -5.80 -7.25
C TYR A 4 0.83 -4.45 -7.68
N VAL A 5 1.76 -4.47 -8.65
CA VAL A 5 2.26 -3.22 -9.26
C VAL A 5 1.11 -2.44 -9.89
N VAL A 6 0.26 -3.10 -10.69
CA VAL A 6 -0.89 -2.44 -11.33
C VAL A 6 -1.93 -2.01 -10.29
N ALA A 7 -2.23 -2.86 -9.29
CA ALA A 7 -3.14 -2.48 -8.21
C ALA A 7 -2.66 -1.24 -7.45
N TYR A 8 -1.36 -1.18 -7.16
CA TYR A 8 -0.81 -0.04 -6.43
C TYR A 8 -0.69 1.21 -7.30
N LEU A 9 -0.47 1.05 -8.62
CA LEU A 9 -0.51 2.12 -9.60
C LEU A 9 -1.90 2.76 -9.63
N ASP A 10 -2.96 1.97 -9.79
CA ASP A 10 -4.36 2.42 -9.76
C ASP A 10 -4.75 3.08 -8.43
N ARG A 11 -4.07 2.73 -7.35
CA ARG A 11 -4.32 3.33 -6.03
C ARG A 11 -3.70 4.72 -5.89
N VAL A 12 -2.52 4.95 -6.47
CA VAL A 12 -1.74 6.18 -6.28
C VAL A 12 -1.81 7.17 -7.44
N ASN A 13 -2.28 6.76 -8.63
CA ASN A 13 -2.42 7.60 -9.80
C ASN A 13 -3.29 8.85 -9.56
N ILE A 14 -4.24 8.74 -8.64
CA ILE A 14 -5.08 9.87 -8.20
C ILE A 14 -4.24 11.03 -7.64
N GLY A 15 -3.05 10.77 -7.09
CA GLY A 15 -2.14 11.81 -6.62
C GLY A 15 -1.60 12.69 -7.76
N ILE A 16 -1.34 12.10 -8.92
CA ILE A 16 -0.96 12.83 -10.14
C ILE A 16 -2.20 13.46 -10.80
N ALA A 17 -3.29 12.69 -10.94
CA ALA A 17 -4.54 13.18 -11.51
C ALA A 17 -5.07 14.42 -10.79
N LYS A 18 -4.93 14.47 -9.45
CA LYS A 18 -5.28 15.59 -8.59
C LYS A 18 -4.77 16.93 -9.10
N LEU A 19 -3.56 16.97 -9.67
CA LEU A 19 -2.88 18.22 -10.06
C LEU A 19 -3.73 19.10 -11.00
N ASN A 20 -4.59 18.50 -11.82
CA ASN A 20 -5.49 19.17 -12.74
C ASN A 20 -6.96 18.91 -12.39
N MET A 21 -7.31 17.73 -11.88
CA MET A 21 -8.67 17.30 -11.59
C MET A 21 -9.39 18.24 -10.62
N LEU A 22 -8.71 18.77 -9.58
CA LEU A 22 -9.34 19.68 -8.63
C LEU A 22 -9.77 20.98 -9.28
N ALA A 23 -8.94 21.55 -10.14
CA ALA A 23 -9.26 22.78 -10.85
C ALA A 23 -10.39 22.56 -11.87
N ASP A 24 -10.33 21.48 -12.64
CA ASP A 24 -11.32 21.15 -13.67
C ASP A 24 -12.70 20.86 -13.07
N LEU A 25 -12.76 20.18 -11.93
CA LEU A 25 -14.01 19.81 -11.25
C LEU A 25 -14.41 20.79 -10.13
N GLN A 26 -13.58 21.79 -9.86
CA GLN A 26 -13.76 22.77 -8.76
C GLN A 26 -13.94 22.10 -7.39
N PHE A 27 -13.19 21.03 -7.15
CA PHE A 27 -13.19 20.34 -5.86
C PHE A 27 -12.26 21.05 -4.88
N SER A 28 -12.68 21.10 -3.59
CA SER A 28 -11.78 21.51 -2.52
C SER A 28 -10.76 20.42 -2.19
N GLU A 29 -9.69 20.79 -1.51
CA GLU A 29 -8.68 19.85 -1.01
C GLU A 29 -9.29 18.85 0.00
N ALA A 30 -10.24 19.31 0.84
CA ALA A 30 -10.97 18.45 1.78
C ALA A 30 -11.88 17.46 1.04
N ALA A 31 -12.56 17.87 -0.03
CA ALA A 31 -13.37 16.98 -0.84
C ALA A 31 -12.51 15.89 -1.49
N TYR A 32 -11.35 16.27 -2.02
CA TYR A 32 -10.37 15.29 -2.53
C TYR A 32 -9.91 14.34 -1.42
N GLY A 33 -9.47 14.88 -0.29
CA GLY A 33 -8.98 14.09 0.83
C GLY A 33 -10.02 13.10 1.36
N LEU A 34 -11.29 13.53 1.47
CA LEU A 34 -12.40 12.65 1.85
C LEU A 34 -12.60 11.53 0.83
N GLY A 35 -12.68 11.85 -0.46
CA GLY A 35 -12.86 10.85 -1.51
C GLY A 35 -11.69 9.87 -1.60
N ALA A 36 -10.45 10.35 -1.52
CA ALA A 36 -9.27 9.51 -1.45
C ALA A 36 -9.33 8.55 -0.25
N GLY A 37 -9.79 9.05 0.90
CA GLY A 37 -9.94 8.26 2.13
C GLY A 37 -11.07 7.24 2.08
N LEU A 38 -12.23 7.56 1.48
CA LEU A 38 -13.41 6.67 1.41
C LEU A 38 -13.10 5.31 0.77
N PHE A 39 -12.09 5.25 -0.09
CA PHE A 39 -11.55 4.00 -0.60
C PHE A 39 -11.20 3.03 0.54
N PHE A 40 -10.52 3.51 1.59
CA PHE A 40 -10.09 2.66 2.70
C PHE A 40 -11.22 2.20 3.60
N ILE A 41 -12.29 2.98 3.69
CA ILE A 41 -13.51 2.58 4.40
C ILE A 41 -14.17 1.40 3.66
N GLY A 42 -14.36 1.52 2.35
CA GLY A 42 -14.87 0.43 1.51
C GLY A 42 -13.99 -0.81 1.59
N TYR A 43 -12.67 -0.61 1.49
CA TYR A 43 -11.68 -1.68 1.59
C TYR A 43 -11.78 -2.42 2.93
N MET A 44 -11.76 -1.71 4.06
CA MET A 44 -11.82 -2.28 5.41
C MET A 44 -13.11 -3.09 5.64
N LEU A 45 -14.26 -2.54 5.26
CA LEU A 45 -15.56 -3.19 5.50
C LEU A 45 -15.71 -4.50 4.73
N PHE A 46 -15.12 -4.59 3.54
CA PHE A 46 -15.27 -5.75 2.66
C PHE A 46 -14.05 -6.68 2.62
N GLU A 47 -12.96 -6.35 3.30
CA GLU A 47 -11.73 -7.16 3.32
C GLU A 47 -12.00 -8.57 3.87
N VAL A 48 -12.64 -8.69 5.04
CA VAL A 48 -12.95 -9.99 5.66
C VAL A 48 -13.96 -10.78 4.85
N PRO A 49 -15.13 -10.23 4.47
CA PRO A 49 -16.08 -10.91 3.59
C PRO A 49 -15.45 -11.41 2.29
N SER A 50 -14.63 -10.59 1.63
CA SER A 50 -13.96 -10.95 0.39
C SER A 50 -13.03 -12.16 0.56
N ASN A 51 -12.24 -12.20 1.64
CA ASN A 51 -11.36 -13.33 1.93
C ASN A 51 -12.11 -14.61 2.24
N LEU A 52 -13.24 -14.53 2.95
CA LEU A 52 -14.10 -15.69 3.21
C LEU A 52 -14.68 -16.27 1.92
N ILE A 53 -15.11 -15.41 0.99
CA ILE A 53 -15.59 -15.85 -0.32
C ILE A 53 -14.45 -16.49 -1.11
N MET A 54 -13.27 -15.88 -1.13
CA MET A 54 -12.09 -16.42 -1.82
C MET A 54 -11.73 -17.82 -1.34
N HIS A 55 -11.83 -18.08 -0.03
CA HIS A 55 -11.58 -19.40 0.55
C HIS A 55 -12.54 -20.49 0.00
N ARG A 56 -13.79 -20.10 -0.33
CA ARG A 56 -14.83 -21.01 -0.87
C ARG A 56 -14.74 -21.17 -2.39
N VAL A 57 -14.50 -20.07 -3.11
CA VAL A 57 -14.57 -20.02 -4.58
C VAL A 57 -13.23 -20.38 -5.23
N GLY A 58 -12.12 -20.22 -4.49
CA GLY A 58 -10.74 -20.37 -4.99
C GLY A 58 -10.09 -19.04 -5.32
N ALA A 59 -8.76 -19.00 -5.17
CA ALA A 59 -7.97 -17.79 -5.34
C ALA A 59 -7.95 -17.32 -6.80
N ARG A 60 -7.86 -18.25 -7.74
CA ARG A 60 -7.79 -17.98 -9.19
C ARG A 60 -8.98 -17.15 -9.66
N LEU A 61 -10.19 -17.64 -9.41
CA LEU A 61 -11.42 -16.96 -9.84
C LEU A 61 -11.64 -15.66 -9.07
N TRP A 62 -11.40 -15.68 -7.76
CA TRP A 62 -11.70 -14.53 -6.93
C TRP A 62 -10.73 -13.37 -7.14
N ILE A 63 -9.42 -13.62 -7.28
CA ILE A 63 -8.43 -12.61 -7.62
C ILE A 63 -8.72 -12.00 -8.99
N ALA A 64 -9.04 -12.81 -10.00
CA ALA A 64 -9.40 -12.31 -11.32
C ALA A 64 -10.66 -11.42 -11.26
N ARG A 65 -11.71 -11.83 -10.51
CA ARG A 65 -12.91 -11.02 -10.29
C ARG A 65 -12.58 -9.68 -9.64
N ILE A 66 -11.75 -9.70 -8.59
CA ILE A 66 -11.28 -8.49 -7.92
C ILE A 66 -10.61 -7.57 -8.96
N MET A 67 -9.67 -8.10 -9.74
CA MET A 67 -8.94 -7.32 -10.76
C MET A 67 -9.87 -6.72 -11.80
N ILE A 68 -10.80 -7.48 -12.36
CA ILE A 68 -11.76 -6.98 -13.34
C ILE A 68 -12.63 -5.86 -12.75
N SER A 69 -13.19 -6.09 -11.56
CA SER A 69 -14.10 -5.12 -10.94
C SER A 69 -13.39 -3.81 -10.57
N TRP A 70 -12.17 -3.87 -10.01
CA TRP A 70 -11.44 -2.64 -9.72
C TRP A 70 -10.98 -1.93 -10.99
N GLY A 71 -10.47 -2.67 -12.01
CA GLY A 71 -10.02 -2.07 -13.26
C GLY A 71 -11.14 -1.31 -13.98
N LEU A 72 -12.35 -1.88 -14.02
CA LEU A 72 -13.52 -1.20 -14.55
C LEU A 72 -13.87 0.07 -13.76
N LEU A 73 -13.90 -0.02 -12.42
CA LEU A 73 -14.20 1.13 -11.56
C LEU A 73 -13.11 2.20 -11.61
N SER A 74 -11.84 1.81 -11.77
CA SER A 74 -10.73 2.75 -12.00
C SER A 74 -10.95 3.53 -13.30
N GLY A 75 -11.34 2.85 -14.38
CA GLY A 75 -11.72 3.51 -15.64
C GLY A 75 -12.92 4.45 -15.50
N VAL A 76 -13.93 4.08 -14.68
CA VAL A 76 -15.12 4.93 -14.40
C VAL A 76 -14.73 6.25 -13.73
N MET A 77 -13.61 6.31 -13.00
CA MET A 77 -13.10 7.56 -12.42
C MET A 77 -12.92 8.68 -13.45
N ALA A 78 -12.63 8.35 -14.70
CA ALA A 78 -12.47 9.33 -15.79
C ALA A 78 -13.76 10.13 -16.10
N PHE A 79 -14.92 9.62 -15.70
CA PHE A 79 -16.24 10.21 -16.01
C PHE A 79 -16.88 10.93 -14.81
N VAL A 80 -16.15 11.04 -13.71
CA VAL A 80 -16.62 11.74 -12.50
C VAL A 80 -16.67 13.24 -12.77
N THR A 81 -17.80 13.86 -12.41
CA THR A 81 -18.04 15.32 -12.57
C THR A 81 -18.45 16.02 -11.27
N THR A 82 -18.86 15.26 -10.25
CA THR A 82 -19.33 15.82 -8.97
C THR A 82 -18.63 15.16 -7.78
N PRO A 83 -18.52 15.84 -6.63
CA PRO A 83 -17.93 15.25 -5.42
C PRO A 83 -18.62 13.93 -4.99
N TRP A 84 -19.95 13.86 -5.10
CA TRP A 84 -20.70 12.65 -4.75
C TRP A 84 -20.39 11.45 -5.63
N GLN A 85 -20.24 11.67 -6.95
CA GLN A 85 -19.80 10.62 -7.85
C GLN A 85 -18.39 10.17 -7.49
N PHE A 86 -17.49 11.11 -7.21
CA PHE A 86 -16.13 10.84 -6.76
C PHE A 86 -16.12 9.97 -5.49
N TYR A 87 -16.88 10.37 -4.46
CA TYR A 87 -17.00 9.61 -3.21
C TYR A 87 -17.54 8.20 -3.44
N THR A 88 -18.59 8.07 -4.24
CA THR A 88 -19.21 6.78 -4.54
C THR A 88 -18.27 5.86 -5.28
N VAL A 89 -17.62 6.34 -6.35
CA VAL A 89 -16.68 5.53 -7.14
C VAL A 89 -15.47 5.13 -6.30
N ARG A 90 -14.91 6.04 -5.50
CA ARG A 90 -13.80 5.75 -4.58
C ARG A 90 -14.16 4.70 -3.52
N PHE A 91 -15.35 4.80 -2.93
CA PHE A 91 -15.85 3.79 -1.99
C PHE A 91 -16.01 2.43 -2.68
N LEU A 92 -16.68 2.38 -3.83
CA LEU A 92 -16.89 1.15 -4.60
C LEU A 92 -15.56 0.55 -5.09
N LEU A 93 -14.58 1.38 -5.45
CA LEU A 93 -13.24 0.93 -5.82
C LEU A 93 -12.57 0.23 -4.62
N GLY A 94 -12.70 0.79 -3.41
CA GLY A 94 -12.25 0.15 -2.18
C GLY A 94 -12.94 -1.20 -1.93
N VAL A 95 -14.25 -1.28 -2.10
CA VAL A 95 -15.03 -2.54 -2.02
C VAL A 95 -14.55 -3.56 -3.04
N ALA A 96 -14.31 -3.13 -4.27
CA ALA A 96 -13.89 -4.00 -5.37
C ALA A 96 -12.48 -4.57 -5.17
N GLU A 97 -11.55 -3.77 -4.66
CA GLU A 97 -10.15 -4.15 -4.39
C GLU A 97 -10.01 -4.90 -3.06
N ALA A 98 -11.03 -4.82 -2.18
CA ALA A 98 -11.00 -5.45 -0.88
C ALA A 98 -10.69 -6.96 -0.96
N GLY A 99 -9.75 -7.39 -0.13
CA GLY A 99 -9.31 -8.79 -0.09
C GLY A 99 -8.22 -9.16 -1.08
N PHE A 100 -7.77 -8.26 -1.97
CA PHE A 100 -6.69 -8.57 -2.90
C PHE A 100 -5.37 -8.88 -2.16
N TYR A 101 -4.88 -7.95 -1.35
CA TYR A 101 -3.62 -8.13 -0.63
C TYR A 101 -3.66 -9.32 0.34
N PRO A 102 -4.59 -9.37 1.32
CA PRO A 102 -4.65 -10.52 2.23
C PRO A 102 -5.00 -11.82 1.50
N GLY A 103 -5.74 -11.75 0.41
CA GLY A 103 -6.04 -12.89 -0.45
C GLY A 103 -4.79 -13.47 -1.12
N VAL A 104 -3.89 -12.62 -1.63
CA VAL A 104 -2.61 -13.10 -2.15
C VAL A 104 -1.74 -13.69 -1.03
N ILE A 105 -1.71 -13.06 0.15
CA ILE A 105 -0.98 -13.62 1.30
C ILE A 105 -1.54 -15.00 1.69
N LEU A 106 -2.86 -15.16 1.73
CA LEU A 106 -3.51 -16.45 1.96
C LEU A 106 -3.16 -17.46 0.85
N TYR A 107 -3.20 -17.05 -0.42
CA TYR A 107 -2.79 -17.89 -1.55
C TYR A 107 -1.35 -18.38 -1.40
N LEU A 108 -0.43 -17.50 -0.97
CA LEU A 108 0.97 -17.89 -0.72
C LEU A 108 1.10 -18.93 0.39
N THR A 109 0.17 -19.00 1.36
CA THR A 109 0.19 -20.06 2.39
C THR A 109 -0.11 -21.45 1.80
N TYR A 110 -0.82 -21.53 0.69
CA TYR A 110 -1.12 -22.80 0.03
C TYR A 110 0.05 -23.34 -0.80
N TRP A 111 1.08 -22.53 -1.08
CA TRP A 111 2.19 -22.86 -1.97
C TRP A 111 3.55 -22.87 -1.29
N PHE A 112 3.71 -22.10 -0.20
CA PHE A 112 5.01 -21.90 0.42
C PHE A 112 4.97 -22.17 1.92
N PRO A 113 5.93 -22.99 2.43
CA PRO A 113 6.15 -23.14 3.86
C PRO A 113 6.62 -21.79 4.47
N ASN A 114 6.42 -21.60 5.78
CA ASN A 114 6.71 -20.35 6.48
C ASN A 114 8.12 -19.82 6.25
N ARG A 115 9.11 -20.72 6.27
CA ARG A 115 10.53 -20.38 6.05
C ARG A 115 10.80 -19.68 4.69
N ARG A 116 10.00 -19.96 3.67
CA ARG A 116 10.11 -19.35 2.32
C ARG A 116 9.11 -18.22 2.10
N ARG A 117 8.00 -18.24 2.81
CA ARG A 117 6.88 -17.29 2.65
C ARG A 117 7.30 -15.84 2.89
N ALA A 118 8.10 -15.57 3.93
CA ALA A 118 8.60 -14.23 4.23
C ALA A 118 9.35 -13.60 3.03
N LYS A 119 10.23 -14.38 2.39
CA LYS A 119 10.97 -13.91 1.21
C LYS A 119 10.04 -13.64 0.02
N VAL A 120 9.09 -14.54 -0.24
CA VAL A 120 8.13 -14.36 -1.36
C VAL A 120 7.21 -13.18 -1.11
N THR A 121 6.75 -12.98 0.13
CA THR A 121 5.95 -11.82 0.53
C THR A 121 6.74 -10.52 0.38
N ALA A 122 8.02 -10.49 0.75
CA ALA A 122 8.86 -9.32 0.56
C ALA A 122 9.02 -8.95 -0.94
N ILE A 123 9.22 -9.95 -1.81
CA ILE A 123 9.25 -9.75 -3.26
C ILE A 123 7.90 -9.22 -3.77
N PHE A 124 6.80 -9.73 -3.25
CA PHE A 124 5.46 -9.25 -3.61
C PHE A 124 5.26 -7.79 -3.20
N GLN A 125 5.68 -7.42 -1.99
CA GLN A 125 5.58 -6.05 -1.48
C GLN A 125 6.50 -5.04 -2.19
N ALA A 126 7.58 -5.48 -2.82
CA ALA A 126 8.39 -4.62 -3.67
C ALA A 126 7.59 -4.02 -4.85
N GLY A 127 6.41 -4.57 -5.14
CA GLY A 127 5.46 -3.98 -6.08
C GLY A 127 5.04 -2.55 -5.71
N ILE A 128 4.99 -2.18 -4.42
CA ILE A 128 4.63 -0.82 -3.96
C ILE A 128 5.58 0.24 -4.52
N PRO A 129 6.88 0.23 -4.17
CA PRO A 129 7.78 1.25 -4.67
C PRO A 129 8.05 1.12 -6.19
N ILE A 130 7.95 -0.08 -6.77
CA ILE A 130 8.05 -0.27 -8.22
C ILE A 130 6.87 0.41 -8.94
N ALA A 131 5.66 0.31 -8.41
CA ALA A 131 4.50 1.00 -8.95
C ALA A 131 4.69 2.53 -8.92
N GLY A 132 5.19 3.08 -7.81
CA GLY A 132 5.50 4.51 -7.73
C GLY A 132 6.62 4.95 -8.67
N LEU A 133 7.69 4.14 -8.77
CA LEU A 133 8.84 4.41 -9.64
C LEU A 133 8.46 4.45 -11.13
N LEU A 134 7.64 3.50 -11.58
CA LEU A 134 7.23 3.40 -12.98
C LEU A 134 5.96 4.21 -13.26
N GLY A 135 5.02 4.22 -12.31
CA GLY A 135 3.73 4.87 -12.46
C GLY A 135 3.83 6.39 -12.46
N SER A 136 4.61 6.99 -11.55
CA SER A 136 4.67 8.46 -11.49
C SER A 136 5.14 9.11 -12.79
N PRO A 137 6.21 8.66 -13.47
CA PRO A 137 6.58 9.18 -14.79
C PRO A 137 5.53 8.91 -15.85
N LEU A 138 4.94 7.71 -15.85
CA LEU A 138 3.89 7.33 -16.81
C LEU A 138 2.65 8.21 -16.65
N SER A 139 2.13 8.34 -15.42
CA SER A 139 0.98 9.20 -15.12
C SER A 139 1.24 10.66 -15.48
N GLY A 140 2.45 11.18 -15.15
CA GLY A 140 2.85 12.55 -15.50
C GLY A 140 2.93 12.78 -17.01
N TRP A 141 3.46 11.81 -17.76
CA TRP A 141 3.50 11.85 -19.22
C TRP A 141 2.09 11.79 -19.85
N ILE A 142 1.22 10.90 -19.33
CA ILE A 142 -0.17 10.80 -19.80
C ILE A 142 -0.90 12.13 -19.52
N LEU A 143 -0.78 12.65 -18.28
CA LEU A 143 -1.45 13.87 -17.84
C LEU A 143 -1.17 15.05 -18.79
N GLU A 144 0.07 15.16 -19.28
CA GLU A 144 0.50 16.26 -20.15
C GLU A 144 0.24 15.96 -21.63
N ARG A 145 0.60 14.76 -22.12
CA ARG A 145 0.55 14.42 -23.54
C ARG A 145 -0.87 14.20 -24.06
N PHE A 146 -1.77 13.70 -23.20
CA PHE A 146 -3.16 13.41 -23.58
C PHE A 146 -4.13 14.52 -23.16
N HIS A 147 -3.65 15.65 -22.67
CA HIS A 147 -4.51 16.79 -22.36
C HIS A 147 -5.20 17.30 -23.61
N GLN A 148 -6.54 17.46 -23.55
CA GLN A 148 -7.42 17.86 -24.66
C GLN A 148 -7.52 16.85 -25.83
N VAL A 149 -6.94 15.67 -25.71
CA VAL A 149 -7.13 14.61 -26.74
C VAL A 149 -8.57 14.09 -26.66
N GLY A 150 -9.27 14.13 -27.79
CA GLY A 150 -10.68 13.72 -27.85
C GLY A 150 -11.63 14.58 -27.00
N GLY A 151 -11.22 15.81 -26.63
CA GLY A 151 -12.01 16.70 -25.79
C GLY A 151 -11.95 16.34 -24.29
N HIS A 152 -11.08 15.41 -23.89
CA HIS A 152 -10.93 14.97 -22.51
C HIS A 152 -9.68 15.57 -21.85
N ALA A 153 -9.76 15.85 -20.55
CA ALA A 153 -8.64 16.32 -19.74
C ALA A 153 -7.60 15.20 -19.54
N GLY A 154 -6.33 15.56 -19.38
CA GLY A 154 -5.25 14.59 -19.20
C GLY A 154 -5.44 13.65 -18.01
N TRP A 155 -6.02 14.13 -16.89
CA TRP A 155 -6.31 13.30 -15.72
C TRP A 155 -7.35 12.19 -16.00
N GLN A 156 -8.29 12.40 -16.93
CA GLN A 156 -9.24 11.38 -17.35
C GLN A 156 -8.51 10.24 -18.09
N TRP A 157 -7.57 10.59 -18.95
CA TRP A 157 -6.73 9.62 -19.63
C TRP A 157 -5.80 8.83 -18.69
N VAL A 158 -5.33 9.44 -17.61
CA VAL A 158 -4.57 8.71 -16.57
C VAL A 158 -5.38 7.53 -16.05
N PHE A 159 -6.63 7.74 -15.64
CA PHE A 159 -7.49 6.66 -15.14
C PHE A 159 -7.81 5.61 -16.21
N VAL A 160 -8.11 6.02 -17.43
CA VAL A 160 -8.45 5.07 -18.52
C VAL A 160 -7.24 4.22 -18.91
N LEU A 161 -6.09 4.85 -19.21
CA LEU A 161 -4.93 4.15 -19.75
C LEU A 161 -4.24 3.27 -18.69
N GLU A 162 -4.25 3.66 -17.43
CA GLU A 162 -3.64 2.87 -16.35
C GLU A 162 -4.53 1.73 -15.88
N ALA A 163 -5.86 1.83 -16.06
CA ALA A 163 -6.77 0.72 -15.80
C ALA A 163 -6.69 -0.38 -16.89
N LEU A 164 -6.33 -0.03 -18.13
CA LEU A 164 -6.31 -0.99 -19.24
C LEU A 164 -5.45 -2.24 -18.99
N PRO A 165 -4.22 -2.18 -18.44
CA PRO A 165 -3.39 -3.36 -18.18
C PRO A 165 -4.01 -4.35 -17.19
N THR A 166 -4.92 -3.89 -16.35
CA THR A 166 -5.57 -4.73 -15.32
C THR A 166 -6.39 -5.86 -15.94
N LEU A 167 -7.09 -5.59 -17.05
CA LEU A 167 -7.96 -6.57 -17.71
C LEU A 167 -7.20 -7.76 -18.31
N PRO A 168 -6.16 -7.57 -19.17
CA PRO A 168 -5.38 -8.70 -19.68
C PRO A 168 -4.62 -9.43 -18.57
N LEU A 169 -4.17 -8.73 -17.51
CA LEU A 169 -3.57 -9.40 -16.36
C LEU A 169 -4.59 -10.26 -15.60
N ALA A 170 -5.83 -9.82 -15.44
CA ALA A 170 -6.90 -10.62 -14.84
C ALA A 170 -7.18 -11.88 -15.63
N ILE A 171 -7.21 -11.79 -16.98
CA ILE A 171 -7.33 -12.94 -17.86
C ILE A 171 -6.11 -13.87 -17.69
N GLY A 172 -4.90 -13.30 -17.62
CA GLY A 172 -3.67 -14.06 -17.34
C GLY A 172 -3.73 -14.80 -16.00
N VAL A 173 -4.29 -14.19 -14.96
CA VAL A 173 -4.52 -14.84 -13.66
C VAL A 173 -5.42 -16.07 -13.81
N LEU A 174 -6.50 -15.99 -14.62
CA LEU A 174 -7.39 -17.12 -14.88
C LEU A 174 -6.68 -18.29 -15.61
N TRP A 175 -5.66 -18.02 -16.40
CA TRP A 175 -4.94 -19.07 -17.15
C TRP A 175 -3.74 -19.63 -16.41
N ILE A 176 -3.03 -18.79 -15.65
CA ILE A 176 -1.73 -19.13 -15.05
C ILE A 176 -1.85 -19.61 -13.61
N LEU A 177 -2.76 -19.00 -12.80
CA LEU A 177 -2.89 -19.38 -11.40
C LEU A 177 -3.55 -20.75 -11.26
N THR A 178 -3.02 -21.53 -10.32
CA THR A 178 -3.61 -22.80 -9.87
C THR A 178 -3.96 -22.67 -8.39
N ASP A 179 -5.17 -23.05 -7.99
CA ASP A 179 -5.66 -22.81 -6.63
C ASP A 179 -4.88 -23.57 -5.56
N ARG A 180 -4.55 -24.83 -5.81
CA ARG A 180 -3.87 -25.72 -4.85
C ARG A 180 -2.74 -26.50 -5.49
N VAL A 181 -1.77 -26.92 -4.69
CA VAL A 181 -0.63 -27.74 -5.13
C VAL A 181 -1.09 -29.02 -5.80
N LYS A 182 -2.14 -29.69 -5.25
CA LYS A 182 -2.72 -30.92 -5.82
C LYS A 182 -3.22 -30.76 -7.25
N ASP A 183 -3.66 -29.57 -7.64
CA ASP A 183 -4.26 -29.25 -8.94
C ASP A 183 -3.20 -28.83 -9.98
N ALA A 184 -1.93 -28.69 -9.55
CA ALA A 184 -0.81 -28.19 -10.38
C ALA A 184 -0.34 -29.28 -11.36
N LYS A 185 -0.86 -29.26 -12.60
CA LYS A 185 -0.52 -30.23 -13.65
C LYS A 185 0.94 -30.18 -14.11
N TRP A 186 1.62 -29.07 -13.88
CA TRP A 186 3.02 -28.83 -14.22
C TRP A 186 4.03 -29.41 -13.19
N LEU A 187 3.54 -29.89 -12.03
CA LEU A 187 4.34 -30.57 -11.02
C LEU A 187 4.22 -32.10 -11.19
N THR A 188 5.33 -32.81 -10.98
CA THR A 188 5.29 -34.27 -10.86
C THR A 188 4.58 -34.71 -9.56
N PRO A 189 4.05 -35.93 -9.49
CA PRO A 189 3.43 -36.43 -8.24
C PRO A 189 4.36 -36.36 -7.03
N ALA A 190 5.65 -36.70 -7.20
CA ALA A 190 6.65 -36.60 -6.15
C ALA A 190 6.90 -35.16 -5.67
N GLN A 191 6.93 -34.19 -6.59
CA GLN A 191 7.08 -32.77 -6.24
C GLN A 191 5.85 -32.25 -5.48
N ARG A 192 4.62 -32.63 -5.88
CA ARG A 192 3.38 -32.26 -5.15
C ARG A 192 3.44 -32.76 -3.72
N GLN A 193 3.73 -34.07 -3.55
CA GLN A 193 3.82 -34.69 -2.24
C GLN A 193 4.87 -34.01 -1.35
N LEU A 194 6.03 -33.67 -1.91
CA LEU A 194 7.08 -32.96 -1.17
C LEU A 194 6.62 -31.60 -0.68
N ILE A 195 5.97 -30.81 -1.54
CA ILE A 195 5.48 -29.47 -1.17
C ILE A 195 4.34 -29.58 -0.14
N GLU A 196 3.39 -30.51 -0.31
CA GLU A 196 2.29 -30.72 0.64
C GLU A 196 2.83 -31.18 2.00
N ASN A 197 3.82 -32.06 2.05
CA ASN A 197 4.44 -32.47 3.30
C ASN A 197 5.19 -31.31 3.98
N ASP A 198 5.93 -30.50 3.22
CA ASP A 198 6.64 -29.30 3.73
C ASP A 198 5.64 -28.30 4.36
N ILE A 199 4.48 -28.10 3.74
CA ILE A 199 3.43 -27.22 4.25
C ILE A 199 2.75 -27.81 5.50
N ALA A 200 2.44 -29.12 5.49
CA ALA A 200 1.81 -29.80 6.60
C ALA A 200 2.67 -29.80 7.86
N GLN A 201 4.00 -29.94 7.73
CA GLN A 201 4.92 -29.90 8.85
C GLN A 201 4.98 -28.52 9.55
N ASP A 202 4.69 -27.44 8.83
CA ASP A 202 4.72 -26.08 9.38
C ASP A 202 3.54 -25.77 10.34
N ASP A 203 2.46 -26.55 10.30
CA ASP A 203 1.23 -26.30 11.06
C ASP A 203 1.25 -26.93 12.47
N HIS A 204 2.26 -27.77 12.75
CA HIS A 204 2.39 -28.45 14.02
C HIS A 204 2.98 -27.55 15.11
N GLY A 205 2.24 -27.33 16.19
CA GLY A 205 2.76 -26.75 17.46
C GLY A 205 2.58 -25.24 17.64
N ARG A 206 1.67 -24.59 16.90
CA ARG A 206 1.41 -23.14 17.04
C ARG A 206 0.08 -22.84 17.72
N GLU A 207 0.06 -21.74 18.50
CA GLU A 207 -1.13 -21.30 19.23
C GLU A 207 -2.28 -20.96 18.28
N HIS A 208 -3.44 -21.58 18.51
CA HIS A 208 -4.70 -21.19 17.88
C HIS A 208 -5.46 -20.26 18.83
N MET A 209 -5.61 -19.00 18.40
CA MET A 209 -6.35 -18.01 19.17
C MET A 209 -7.70 -17.74 18.49
N PRO A 210 -8.81 -17.68 19.24
CA PRO A 210 -10.11 -17.33 18.67
C PRO A 210 -10.09 -15.88 18.15
N LEU A 211 -10.80 -15.60 17.06
CA LEU A 211 -10.86 -14.26 16.44
C LEU A 211 -11.22 -13.16 17.45
N THR A 212 -12.09 -13.46 18.40
CA THR A 212 -12.50 -12.52 19.46
C THR A 212 -11.37 -12.17 20.45
N GLY A 213 -10.32 -13.00 20.54
CA GLY A 213 -9.14 -12.77 21.38
C GLY A 213 -8.09 -11.88 20.69
N ILE A 214 -8.10 -11.77 19.36
CA ILE A 214 -7.08 -11.07 18.58
C ILE A 214 -6.93 -9.61 19.03
N LEU A 215 -8.03 -8.88 19.14
CA LEU A 215 -8.04 -7.47 19.54
C LEU A 215 -7.83 -7.25 21.06
N ARG A 216 -7.78 -8.31 21.85
CA ARG A 216 -7.46 -8.25 23.28
C ARG A 216 -5.98 -8.54 23.55
N ASP A 217 -5.25 -9.09 22.58
CA ASP A 217 -3.81 -9.32 22.70
C ASP A 217 -3.05 -8.00 22.57
N MET A 218 -2.42 -7.58 23.66
CA MET A 218 -1.65 -6.34 23.73
C MET A 218 -0.51 -6.28 22.69
N ARG A 219 0.02 -7.44 22.26
CA ARG A 219 1.06 -7.50 21.22
C ARG A 219 0.50 -7.05 19.89
N ILE A 220 -0.71 -7.51 19.56
CA ILE A 220 -1.40 -7.16 18.31
C ILE A 220 -1.83 -5.69 18.35
N CYS A 221 -2.39 -5.24 19.49
CA CYS A 221 -2.74 -3.83 19.67
C CYS A 221 -1.52 -2.91 19.47
N LYS A 222 -0.36 -3.27 19.99
CA LYS A 222 0.89 -2.52 19.76
C LYS A 222 1.30 -2.51 18.30
N ILE A 223 1.18 -3.64 17.58
CA ILE A 223 1.48 -3.69 16.14
C ILE A 223 0.53 -2.77 15.37
N ILE A 224 -0.77 -2.80 15.66
CA ILE A 224 -1.74 -1.90 15.02
C ILE A 224 -1.40 -0.43 15.31
N LEU A 225 -1.14 -0.10 16.58
CA LEU A 225 -0.82 1.27 16.99
C LEU A 225 0.49 1.80 16.36
N MET A 226 1.47 0.94 16.14
CA MET A 226 2.71 1.27 15.44
C MET A 226 2.48 1.38 13.91
N THR A 227 1.66 0.50 13.34
CA THR A 227 1.48 0.41 11.88
C THR A 227 0.55 1.51 11.36
N PHE A 228 -0.42 1.95 12.15
CA PHE A 228 -1.35 3.01 11.76
C PHE A 228 -0.66 4.31 11.32
N PRO A 229 0.27 4.92 12.09
CA PRO A 229 1.01 6.11 11.66
C PRO A 229 1.92 5.84 10.45
N ALA A 230 2.48 4.63 10.33
CA ALA A 230 3.26 4.26 9.16
C ALA A 230 2.39 4.23 7.89
N MET A 231 1.13 3.74 7.99
CA MET A 231 0.17 3.79 6.90
C MET A 231 -0.29 5.22 6.59
N MET A 232 -0.51 6.07 7.62
CA MET A 232 -0.76 7.50 7.39
C MET A 232 0.34 8.12 6.53
N ALA A 233 1.60 7.90 6.88
CA ALA A 233 2.74 8.45 6.16
C ALA A 233 2.89 7.85 4.75
N LEU A 234 2.68 6.54 4.60
CA LEU A 234 2.72 5.86 3.30
C LEU A 234 1.70 6.45 2.32
N TYR A 235 0.47 6.66 2.76
CA TYR A 235 -0.58 7.23 1.91
C TYR A 235 -0.45 8.75 1.74
N THR A 236 0.21 9.45 2.68
CA THR A 236 0.64 10.83 2.45
C THR A 236 1.57 10.91 1.25
N LEU A 237 2.59 10.06 1.19
CA LEU A 237 3.46 9.99 0.01
C LEU A 237 2.66 9.59 -1.25
N GLY A 238 1.84 8.53 -1.18
CA GLY A 238 1.08 8.06 -2.34
C GLY A 238 0.18 9.13 -2.98
N PHE A 239 -0.48 9.96 -2.17
CA PHE A 239 -1.49 10.90 -2.66
C PHE A 239 -1.02 12.35 -2.76
N TYR A 240 -0.01 12.74 -1.98
CA TYR A 240 0.42 14.14 -1.92
C TYR A 240 1.87 14.37 -2.37
N LEU A 241 2.68 13.32 -2.62
CA LEU A 241 4.04 13.50 -3.13
C LEU A 241 4.10 14.37 -4.40
N PRO A 242 3.24 14.15 -5.44
CA PRO A 242 3.23 15.01 -6.61
C PRO A 242 2.87 16.47 -6.27
N THR A 243 1.94 16.66 -5.34
CA THR A 243 1.53 18.01 -4.88
C THR A 243 2.68 18.71 -4.16
N LEU A 244 3.38 18.01 -3.26
CA LEU A 244 4.54 18.57 -2.53
C LEU A 244 5.67 18.96 -3.46
N ILE A 245 5.91 18.19 -4.52
CA ILE A 245 6.92 18.49 -5.55
C ILE A 245 6.48 19.70 -6.41
N LYS A 246 5.18 19.78 -6.75
CA LYS A 246 4.59 20.95 -7.44
C LYS A 246 4.73 22.21 -6.59
N ASP A 247 4.38 22.12 -5.30
CA ASP A 247 4.46 23.26 -4.37
C ASP A 247 5.92 23.74 -4.16
N ALA A 248 6.91 22.84 -4.35
CA ALA A 248 8.33 23.17 -4.31
C ALA A 248 8.89 23.78 -5.61
N GLY A 249 8.04 23.98 -6.64
CA GLY A 249 8.40 24.72 -7.85
C GLY A 249 8.47 23.90 -9.15
N ALA A 250 8.06 22.62 -9.15
CA ALA A 250 7.93 21.87 -10.41
C ALA A 250 6.71 22.34 -11.20
N VAL A 251 6.84 22.52 -12.51
CA VAL A 251 5.84 23.21 -13.33
C VAL A 251 5.08 22.30 -14.28
N SER A 252 5.69 21.24 -14.82
CA SER A 252 5.04 20.35 -15.80
C SER A 252 4.68 18.99 -15.21
N GLY A 253 3.65 18.34 -15.77
CA GLY A 253 3.22 16.99 -15.36
C GLY A 253 4.33 15.96 -15.51
N VAL A 254 5.10 16.03 -16.61
CA VAL A 254 6.26 15.15 -16.85
C VAL A 254 7.35 15.38 -15.80
N GLN A 255 7.68 16.64 -15.51
CA GLN A 255 8.67 16.97 -14.50
C GLN A 255 8.25 16.47 -13.11
N ILE A 256 7.02 16.71 -12.71
CA ILE A 256 6.47 16.24 -11.43
C ILE A 256 6.52 14.71 -11.36
N GLY A 257 6.12 14.03 -12.42
CA GLY A 257 6.16 12.57 -12.51
C GLY A 257 7.56 12.00 -12.37
N LEU A 258 8.54 12.54 -13.11
CA LEU A 258 9.95 12.11 -13.04
C LEU A 258 10.56 12.37 -11.66
N LEU A 259 10.32 13.54 -11.08
CA LEU A 259 10.83 13.88 -9.76
C LEU A 259 10.16 13.05 -8.66
N SER A 260 8.88 12.68 -8.82
CA SER A 260 8.17 11.78 -7.91
C SER A 260 8.74 10.35 -7.94
N ALA A 261 9.35 9.93 -9.03
CA ALA A 261 9.98 8.61 -9.13
C ALA A 261 11.26 8.47 -8.28
N ILE A 262 11.99 9.58 -8.05
CA ILE A 262 13.27 9.58 -7.30
C ILE A 262 13.08 9.06 -5.86
N PRO A 263 12.14 9.58 -5.04
CA PRO A 263 11.85 9.05 -3.72
C PRO A 263 11.54 7.54 -3.72
N TYR A 264 10.78 7.05 -4.70
CA TYR A 264 10.49 5.62 -4.80
C TYR A 264 11.73 4.78 -5.17
N CYS A 265 12.60 5.29 -6.05
CA CYS A 265 13.87 4.65 -6.38
C CYS A 265 14.76 4.49 -5.14
N VAL A 266 14.92 5.56 -4.36
CA VAL A 266 15.68 5.54 -3.10
C VAL A 266 15.04 4.57 -2.10
N ALA A 267 13.70 4.54 -2.03
CA ALA A 267 12.98 3.64 -1.14
C ALA A 267 13.19 2.16 -1.49
N VAL A 268 13.26 1.78 -2.79
CA VAL A 268 13.59 0.40 -3.21
C VAL A 268 14.94 -0.03 -2.63
N VAL A 269 15.95 0.81 -2.80
CA VAL A 269 17.31 0.53 -2.30
C VAL A 269 17.32 0.45 -0.77
N ALA A 270 16.73 1.44 -0.11
CA ALA A 270 16.65 1.49 1.34
C ALA A 270 15.94 0.26 1.93
N MET A 271 14.79 -0.13 1.35
CA MET A 271 14.01 -1.30 1.79
C MET A 271 14.84 -2.58 1.75
N VAL A 272 15.65 -2.79 0.69
CA VAL A 272 16.53 -3.96 0.56
C VAL A 272 17.68 -3.91 1.58
N LEU A 273 18.33 -2.77 1.73
CA LEU A 273 19.47 -2.61 2.65
C LEU A 273 19.04 -2.75 4.10
N VAL A 274 17.96 -2.08 4.50
CA VAL A 274 17.44 -2.13 5.87
C VAL A 274 16.89 -3.52 6.20
N GLY A 275 16.18 -4.17 5.26
CA GLY A 275 15.71 -5.52 5.43
C GLY A 275 16.85 -6.52 5.64
N ARG A 276 17.91 -6.45 4.79
CA ARG A 276 19.12 -7.28 4.97
C ARG A 276 19.84 -7.01 6.28
N SER A 277 19.94 -5.74 6.68
CA SER A 277 20.54 -5.36 7.96
C SER A 277 19.77 -5.95 9.14
N SER A 278 18.45 -5.81 9.14
CA SER A 278 17.59 -6.35 10.18
C SER A 278 17.67 -7.88 10.25
N ASP A 279 17.71 -8.57 9.11
CA ASP A 279 17.88 -10.04 9.05
C ASP A 279 19.25 -10.49 9.54
N ARG A 280 20.33 -9.81 9.13
CA ARG A 280 21.71 -10.14 9.53
C ARG A 280 21.95 -10.01 11.02
N HIS A 281 21.38 -9.00 11.66
CA HIS A 281 21.57 -8.75 13.09
C HIS A 281 20.49 -9.43 13.96
N GLY A 282 19.45 -10.01 13.33
CA GLY A 282 18.32 -10.58 14.05
C GLY A 282 17.55 -9.54 14.88
N GLU A 283 17.69 -8.25 14.53
CA GLU A 283 17.17 -7.13 15.30
C GLU A 283 16.05 -6.43 14.52
N ARG A 284 14.84 -6.40 15.06
CA ARG A 284 13.65 -5.82 14.42
C ARG A 284 13.25 -4.49 15.04
N ARG A 285 13.35 -4.38 16.34
CA ARG A 285 12.81 -3.28 17.14
C ARG A 285 13.49 -1.95 16.84
N TRP A 286 14.83 -1.90 16.86
CA TRP A 286 15.59 -0.70 16.55
C TRP A 286 15.53 -0.33 15.08
N HIS A 287 15.46 -1.34 14.17
CA HIS A 287 15.27 -1.07 12.75
C HIS A 287 13.92 -0.41 12.50
N LEU A 288 12.82 -0.93 13.08
CA LEU A 288 11.49 -0.32 12.94
C LEU A 288 11.45 1.10 13.50
N ALA A 289 11.98 1.31 14.71
CA ALA A 289 12.02 2.65 15.30
C ALA A 289 12.87 3.61 14.47
N GLY A 290 14.06 3.18 14.05
CA GLY A 290 14.99 4.00 13.26
C GLY A 290 14.41 4.46 11.93
N ILE A 291 13.78 3.54 11.18
CA ILE A 291 13.18 3.90 9.88
C ILE A 291 11.96 4.81 10.04
N MET A 292 11.16 4.65 11.10
CA MET A 292 10.06 5.57 11.40
C MET A 292 10.57 6.98 11.74
N LEU A 293 11.66 7.08 12.52
CA LEU A 293 12.30 8.37 12.81
C LEU A 293 12.93 9.01 11.58
N VAL A 294 13.56 8.21 10.70
CA VAL A 294 14.08 8.70 9.40
C VAL A 294 12.93 9.20 8.52
N GLY A 295 11.81 8.47 8.49
CA GLY A 295 10.60 8.89 7.77
C GLY A 295 10.03 10.21 8.30
N ALA A 296 9.92 10.33 9.63
CA ALA A 296 9.45 11.55 10.29
C ALA A 296 10.39 12.73 10.01
N PHE A 297 11.71 12.53 10.12
CA PHE A 297 12.71 13.56 9.80
C PHE A 297 12.59 14.03 8.34
N GLY A 298 12.49 13.09 7.38
CA GLY A 298 12.36 13.44 5.96
C GLY A 298 11.08 14.24 5.67
N LEU A 299 9.94 13.88 6.29
CA LEU A 299 8.70 14.64 6.17
C LEU A 299 8.84 16.06 6.74
N VAL A 300 9.40 16.20 7.95
CA VAL A 300 9.64 17.51 8.57
C VAL A 300 10.60 18.34 7.72
N ALA A 301 11.70 17.75 7.26
CA ALA A 301 12.68 18.43 6.41
C ALA A 301 12.05 18.94 5.10
N SER A 302 11.09 18.20 4.53
CA SER A 302 10.40 18.64 3.30
C SER A 302 9.59 19.94 3.49
N VAL A 303 9.09 20.19 4.69
CA VAL A 303 8.38 21.45 5.02
C VAL A 303 9.35 22.64 4.97
N PHE A 304 10.58 22.44 5.47
CA PHE A 304 11.59 23.51 5.48
C PHE A 304 12.31 23.68 4.12
N ALA A 305 12.08 22.79 3.17
CA ALA A 305 12.63 22.95 1.81
C ALA A 305 12.03 24.16 1.07
N GLY A 306 10.81 24.59 1.44
CA GLY A 306 10.13 25.72 0.82
C GLY A 306 10.03 25.56 -0.70
N GLN A 307 10.48 26.56 -1.44
CA GLN A 307 10.54 26.56 -2.92
C GLN A 307 11.84 25.98 -3.49
N ASN A 308 12.65 25.32 -2.69
CA ASN A 308 13.87 24.67 -3.18
C ASN A 308 13.53 23.22 -3.61
N LEU A 309 13.34 23.04 -4.91
CA LEU A 309 12.95 21.77 -5.51
C LEU A 309 13.95 20.63 -5.19
N VAL A 310 15.26 20.93 -5.17
CA VAL A 310 16.31 19.93 -4.88
C VAL A 310 16.20 19.46 -3.43
N LEU A 311 16.10 20.40 -2.49
CA LEU A 311 15.93 20.06 -1.07
C LEU A 311 14.63 19.31 -0.81
N ALA A 312 13.54 19.68 -1.47
CA ALA A 312 12.26 18.98 -1.38
C ALA A 312 12.38 17.52 -1.85
N VAL A 313 12.97 17.28 -3.01
CA VAL A 313 13.15 15.91 -3.54
C VAL A 313 14.08 15.08 -2.64
N ILE A 314 15.17 15.66 -2.12
CA ILE A 314 16.07 14.97 -1.19
C ILE A 314 15.32 14.60 0.11
N SER A 315 14.63 15.56 0.71
CA SER A 315 13.88 15.35 1.96
C SER A 315 12.77 14.32 1.80
N LEU A 316 12.00 14.38 0.70
CA LEU A 316 10.97 13.41 0.38
C LEU A 316 11.56 12.03 0.05
N SER A 317 12.79 11.96 -0.48
CA SER A 317 13.50 10.68 -0.68
C SER A 317 13.91 10.06 0.65
N ILE A 318 14.36 10.84 1.60
CA ILE A 318 14.64 10.39 2.97
C ILE A 318 13.36 9.90 3.64
N ALA A 319 12.26 10.66 3.49
CA ALA A 319 10.95 10.25 3.99
C ALA A 319 10.50 8.90 3.41
N ALA A 320 10.55 8.76 2.09
CA ALA A 320 10.17 7.53 1.39
C ALA A 320 11.05 6.34 1.79
N ALA A 321 12.35 6.54 1.96
CA ALA A 321 13.29 5.52 2.42
C ALA A 321 12.88 4.95 3.79
N GLY A 322 12.54 5.82 4.75
CA GLY A 322 12.07 5.40 6.07
C GLY A 322 10.69 4.73 6.02
N ILE A 323 9.71 5.38 5.41
CA ILE A 323 8.30 4.97 5.43
C ILE A 323 8.09 3.64 4.69
N ILE A 324 8.64 3.49 3.48
CA ILE A 324 8.42 2.30 2.64
C ILE A 324 9.20 1.09 3.17
N SER A 325 10.36 1.30 3.82
CA SER A 325 11.13 0.21 4.44
C SER A 325 10.44 -0.41 5.68
N PHE A 326 9.41 0.21 6.22
CA PHE A 326 8.68 -0.26 7.40
C PHE A 326 7.97 -1.60 7.16
N SER A 327 7.23 -1.71 6.05
CA SER A 327 6.32 -2.82 5.81
C SER A 327 6.98 -4.20 5.82
N PRO A 328 8.11 -4.47 5.13
CA PRO A 328 8.72 -5.79 5.12
C PRO A 328 9.17 -6.27 6.50
N ILE A 329 9.67 -5.37 7.35
CA ILE A 329 10.13 -5.71 8.70
C ILE A 329 8.92 -5.91 9.63
N MET A 330 7.92 -5.04 9.55
CA MET A 330 6.74 -5.12 10.41
C MET A 330 6.01 -6.46 10.25
N TRP A 331 5.85 -6.96 9.02
CA TRP A 331 5.15 -8.21 8.75
C TRP A 331 5.88 -9.46 9.29
N THR A 332 7.12 -9.35 9.72
CA THR A 332 7.81 -10.45 10.42
C THR A 332 7.33 -10.60 11.87
N LEU A 333 6.79 -9.54 12.48
CA LEU A 333 6.37 -9.55 13.89
C LEU A 333 5.17 -10.49 14.17
N PRO A 334 4.03 -10.38 13.45
CA PRO A 334 2.91 -11.29 13.71
C PRO A 334 3.28 -12.76 13.53
N THR A 335 4.11 -13.06 12.53
CA THR A 335 4.53 -14.43 12.22
C THR A 335 5.57 -14.98 13.21
N ALA A 336 6.20 -14.12 14.00
CA ALA A 336 7.14 -14.56 15.05
C ALA A 336 6.43 -15.20 16.26
N PHE A 337 5.19 -14.77 16.58
CA PHE A 337 4.46 -15.30 17.74
C PHE A 337 3.28 -16.19 17.39
N LEU A 338 2.70 -16.04 16.19
CA LEU A 338 1.47 -16.69 15.81
C LEU A 338 1.68 -17.66 14.63
N GLY A 339 0.91 -18.71 14.60
CA GLY A 339 0.97 -19.72 13.56
C GLY A 339 -0.35 -19.94 12.83
N GLY A 340 -0.26 -20.59 11.67
CA GLY A 340 -1.41 -21.12 10.92
C GLY A 340 -2.51 -20.09 10.63
N ALA A 341 -3.74 -20.51 10.84
CA ALA A 341 -4.94 -19.69 10.60
C ALA A 341 -5.02 -18.45 11.50
N THR A 342 -4.48 -18.52 12.73
CA THR A 342 -4.46 -17.39 13.67
C THR A 342 -3.55 -16.27 13.14
N ALA A 343 -2.38 -16.60 12.61
CA ALA A 343 -1.49 -15.59 12.00
C ALA A 343 -2.17 -14.90 10.81
N ALA A 344 -2.86 -15.64 9.95
CA ALA A 344 -3.59 -15.08 8.81
C ALA A 344 -4.71 -14.12 9.27
N ALA A 345 -5.48 -14.50 10.29
CA ALA A 345 -6.53 -13.66 10.84
C ALA A 345 -5.98 -12.39 11.51
N CYS A 346 -4.85 -12.50 12.24
CA CYS A 346 -4.17 -11.35 12.83
C CYS A 346 -3.59 -10.40 11.77
N ILE A 347 -2.98 -10.93 10.72
CA ILE A 347 -2.50 -10.15 9.58
C ILE A 347 -3.66 -9.38 8.95
N GLY A 348 -4.82 -10.03 8.74
CA GLY A 348 -6.03 -9.38 8.25
C GLY A 348 -6.50 -8.24 9.17
N ALA A 349 -6.61 -8.48 10.48
CA ALA A 349 -7.02 -7.47 11.45
C ALA A 349 -6.05 -6.28 11.52
N ILE A 350 -4.73 -6.56 11.56
CA ILE A 350 -3.70 -5.50 11.52
C ILE A 350 -3.81 -4.69 10.23
N ASN A 351 -3.92 -5.37 9.08
CA ASN A 351 -4.03 -4.71 7.78
C ASN A 351 -5.27 -3.81 7.71
N SER A 352 -6.45 -4.34 8.04
CA SER A 352 -7.71 -3.59 8.00
C SER A 352 -7.67 -2.34 8.88
N LEU A 353 -7.26 -2.49 10.15
CA LEU A 353 -7.25 -1.37 11.10
C LEU A 353 -6.13 -0.36 10.82
N ALA A 354 -4.94 -0.82 10.42
CA ALA A 354 -3.85 0.07 10.09
C ALA A 354 -4.12 0.86 8.80
N ASN A 355 -4.80 0.25 7.82
CA ASN A 355 -5.18 0.94 6.57
C ASN A 355 -6.18 2.09 6.79
N LEU A 356 -6.85 2.19 7.94
CA LEU A 356 -7.59 3.40 8.30
C LEU A 356 -6.69 4.66 8.35
N GLY A 357 -5.37 4.50 8.54
CA GLY A 357 -4.42 5.58 8.34
C GLY A 357 -4.50 6.20 6.94
N GLY A 358 -4.86 5.38 5.94
CA GLY A 358 -5.11 5.83 4.56
C GLY A 358 -6.41 6.62 4.37
N PHE A 359 -7.38 6.51 5.30
CA PHE A 359 -8.51 7.42 5.38
C PHE A 359 -8.13 8.71 6.08
N VAL A 360 -7.50 8.59 7.24
CA VAL A 360 -7.21 9.74 8.10
C VAL A 360 -6.23 10.71 7.45
N SER A 361 -5.13 10.22 6.84
CA SER A 361 -4.07 11.12 6.35
C SER A 361 -4.53 12.01 5.17
N PRO A 362 -5.16 11.53 4.10
CA PRO A 362 -5.55 12.42 3.01
C PRO A 362 -6.67 13.39 3.40
N TYR A 363 -7.60 12.94 4.25
CA TYR A 363 -8.63 13.81 4.76
C TYR A 363 -8.05 14.91 5.65
N LEU A 364 -7.16 14.57 6.58
CA LEU A 364 -6.45 15.51 7.45
C LEU A 364 -5.68 16.55 6.65
N ILE A 365 -4.91 16.12 5.64
CA ILE A 365 -4.12 17.03 4.80
C ILE A 365 -5.06 17.94 4.00
N GLY A 366 -6.11 17.38 3.40
CA GLY A 366 -7.08 18.15 2.61
C GLY A 366 -7.78 19.21 3.45
N TRP A 367 -8.29 18.84 4.63
CA TRP A 367 -8.95 19.78 5.53
C TRP A 367 -8.01 20.87 6.04
N ILE A 368 -6.78 20.52 6.42
CA ILE A 368 -5.78 21.51 6.88
C ILE A 368 -5.40 22.44 5.74
N ARG A 369 -5.25 21.93 4.51
CA ARG A 369 -4.88 22.75 3.35
C ARG A 369 -5.97 23.73 2.96
N ASP A 370 -7.25 23.35 3.05
CA ASP A 370 -8.37 24.27 2.83
C ASP A 370 -8.43 25.36 3.91
N THR A 371 -8.10 25.01 5.17
CA THR A 371 -8.20 25.94 6.31
C THR A 371 -6.99 26.88 6.43
N TYR A 372 -5.78 26.33 6.26
CA TYR A 372 -4.53 27.06 6.52
C TYR A 372 -3.72 27.39 5.26
N HIS A 373 -4.21 27.00 4.08
CA HIS A 373 -3.52 27.15 2.79
C HIS A 373 -2.09 26.58 2.78
N SER A 374 -1.83 25.59 3.63
CA SER A 374 -0.52 24.93 3.81
C SER A 374 -0.68 23.47 4.21
N THR A 375 0.19 22.62 3.70
CA THR A 375 0.28 21.20 4.11
C THR A 375 1.12 21.02 5.38
N ALA A 376 1.91 22.01 5.78
CA ALA A 376 2.91 21.90 6.85
C ALA A 376 2.33 21.40 8.20
N PRO A 377 1.19 21.92 8.71
CA PRO A 377 0.67 21.44 10.00
C PRO A 377 0.28 19.95 9.95
N ALA A 378 -0.29 19.49 8.82
CA ALA A 378 -0.65 18.09 8.65
C ALA A 378 0.61 17.20 8.63
N ILE A 379 1.67 17.63 7.95
CA ILE A 379 2.95 16.90 7.90
C ILE A 379 3.56 16.80 9.30
N PHE A 380 3.52 17.86 10.12
CA PHE A 380 3.99 17.80 11.51
C PHE A 380 3.19 16.81 12.37
N ILE A 381 1.86 16.77 12.19
CA ILE A 381 1.00 15.79 12.90
C ILE A 381 1.38 14.36 12.50
N ILE A 382 1.55 14.10 11.21
CA ILE A 382 1.91 12.77 10.68
C ILE A 382 3.32 12.37 11.14
N ALA A 383 4.27 13.30 11.12
CA ALA A 383 5.63 13.08 11.62
C ALA A 383 5.63 12.78 13.14
N GLY A 384 4.84 13.54 13.91
CA GLY A 384 4.64 13.28 15.34
C GLY A 384 4.03 11.90 15.61
N ALA A 385 3.06 11.49 14.81
CA ALA A 385 2.48 10.16 14.87
C ALA A 385 3.52 9.06 14.54
N LEU A 386 4.42 9.26 13.58
CA LEU A 386 5.53 8.34 13.30
C LEU A 386 6.50 8.23 14.48
N VAL A 387 6.82 9.34 15.14
CA VAL A 387 7.65 9.33 16.37
C VAL A 387 6.95 8.53 17.46
N ALA A 388 5.65 8.74 17.69
CA ALA A 388 4.89 7.94 18.65
C ALA A 388 4.90 6.45 18.28
N GLY A 389 4.74 6.11 17.01
CA GLY A 389 4.87 4.73 16.52
C GLY A 389 6.27 4.14 16.75
N ALA A 390 7.33 4.93 16.60
CA ALA A 390 8.70 4.51 16.89
C ALA A 390 8.88 4.17 18.40
N LEU A 391 8.29 4.96 19.29
CA LEU A 391 8.30 4.67 20.73
C LEU A 391 7.54 3.38 21.03
N VAL A 392 6.41 3.13 20.36
CA VAL A 392 5.69 1.85 20.46
C VAL A 392 6.56 0.70 19.98
N ALA A 393 7.30 0.85 18.87
CA ALA A 393 8.24 -0.17 18.38
C ALA A 393 9.29 -0.51 19.45
N LEU A 394 9.84 0.49 20.12
CA LEU A 394 10.82 0.30 21.19
C LEU A 394 10.23 -0.34 22.47
N SER A 395 8.91 -0.30 22.66
CA SER A 395 8.22 -0.91 23.80
C SER A 395 8.03 -2.44 23.70
N PHE A 396 8.38 -3.06 22.56
CA PHE A 396 8.36 -4.51 22.44
C PHE A 396 9.50 -5.16 23.22
N ASP A 397 9.24 -6.34 23.77
CA ASP A 397 10.27 -7.16 24.42
C ASP A 397 11.28 -7.69 23.36
N PRO A 398 12.58 -7.31 23.47
CA PRO A 398 13.58 -7.76 22.48
C PRO A 398 13.64 -9.29 22.32
N LYS A 399 13.47 -10.03 23.43
CA LYS A 399 13.55 -11.50 23.43
C LYS A 399 12.44 -12.16 22.63
N LYS A 400 11.33 -11.44 22.40
CA LYS A 400 10.16 -11.96 21.68
C LYS A 400 10.14 -11.58 20.20
N VAL A 401 10.75 -10.46 19.84
CA VAL A 401 10.68 -9.90 18.46
C VAL A 401 12.00 -10.00 17.70
N ASN A 402 13.12 -10.05 18.38
CA ASN A 402 14.45 -10.17 17.79
C ASN A 402 14.81 -11.67 17.68
N ARG A 403 14.90 -12.19 16.43
CA ARG A 403 15.30 -13.57 16.13
C ARG A 403 16.00 -13.63 14.78
#